data_01acc9d158a367e2ee8fd8e0ce32e15e
#
_entry.id   01acc9d158a367e2ee8fd8e0ce32e15e
#
_cell.length_a   1.000
_cell.length_b   1.000
_cell.length_c   1.000
_cell.angle_alpha   90.00
_cell.angle_beta   90.00
_cell.angle_gamma   90.00
#
_symmetry.space_group_name_H-M   'P 1'
#
loop_
_entity.id
_entity.type
_entity.pdbx_description
1 polymer ?
#
loop_
_entity_poly.entity_id
_entity_poly.type
_entity_poly.pdbx_seq_one_letter_code
_entity_poly.pdbx_strand_id
1 'polypeptide(L)'
;MEEISDLIIRNGKIIDGSGGPEILSDILIKDGKIEKIGKISSSINVKREIDANGFIVTPGFVDIHTHYDGQATWDNFLSPSSWHGVTTALMGNCGVGFAPVHDHDHDRLISLMEGVEDIPDVVLTEGLEWNWNSFSDYLNVLDNKGFDMDIGAQIPHGALRLYVMGQRGADRESATEDDIKKMAELSAEAIENGAIGFTTSRTVFHKTSKGELVPSFDAAGNELIQIAKEIGKTGKGVLQLVSDFLGGYDEFKMLEKMVEESGCPISITLAQTDGTKYDYKDLLGWIEDAAKRGLPVRAQACGRPIGLMLGLNLTLNPFSGHPSYIEIADLPLEERVSIMRNEDFRKKLLSEQGSSSNGLVKSIIRNIDNIYVLNKIPDYEPHKETSLGSKAKKLNREINDYIYDILLEE
;
A
#
# COMPACT_ATOMS: atom_id res chain seq x y z
N MET A 1 32.90 -16.42 34.96
CA MET A 1 33.05 -15.41 33.90
C MET A 1 31.96 -14.38 34.12
N GLU A 2 32.27 -13.09 34.22
CA GLU A 2 31.24 -12.06 34.29
C GLU A 2 30.41 -12.12 33.01
N GLU A 3 29.10 -12.14 33.18
CA GLU A 3 28.16 -12.14 32.04
C GLU A 3 28.26 -10.79 31.33
N ILE A 4 28.56 -10.79 30.03
CA ILE A 4 28.74 -9.60 29.23
C ILE A 4 27.41 -9.34 28.49
N SER A 5 26.80 -8.17 28.68
CA SER A 5 25.61 -7.76 27.94
C SER A 5 25.97 -7.28 26.52
N ASP A 6 25.04 -7.32 25.60
CA ASP A 6 25.33 -7.03 24.17
C ASP A 6 25.46 -5.53 23.93
N LEU A 7 24.54 -4.74 24.46
CA LEU A 7 24.46 -3.31 24.17
C LEU A 7 23.86 -2.56 25.36
N ILE A 8 24.38 -1.38 25.60
CA ILE A 8 23.73 -0.38 26.44
C ILE A 8 23.50 0.91 25.65
N ILE A 9 22.30 1.48 25.79
CA ILE A 9 21.96 2.80 25.25
C ILE A 9 21.83 3.73 26.46
N ARG A 10 22.68 4.76 26.52
CA ARG A 10 22.75 5.71 27.66
C ARG A 10 21.99 6.99 27.37
N ASN A 11 21.42 7.59 28.40
CA ASN A 11 20.89 8.95 28.38
C ASN A 11 19.79 9.20 27.34
N GLY A 12 19.11 8.15 26.88
CA GLY A 12 18.09 8.26 25.84
C GLY A 12 16.77 8.83 26.37
N LYS A 13 16.13 9.67 25.56
CA LYS A 13 14.73 10.07 25.76
C LYS A 13 13.85 8.97 25.17
N ILE A 14 13.40 8.05 26.03
CA ILE A 14 12.67 6.84 25.63
C ILE A 14 11.20 7.17 25.43
N ILE A 15 10.66 6.79 24.27
CA ILE A 15 9.23 6.79 23.92
C ILE A 15 8.89 5.35 23.55
N ASP A 16 8.27 4.60 24.44
CA ASP A 16 8.11 3.14 24.34
C ASP A 16 6.89 2.68 23.53
N GLY A 17 6.10 3.62 22.99
CA GLY A 17 4.89 3.32 22.22
C GLY A 17 3.65 3.01 23.08
N SER A 18 3.73 3.03 24.40
CA SER A 18 2.58 2.78 25.29
C SER A 18 1.57 3.94 25.34
N GLY A 19 1.93 5.11 24.79
CA GLY A 19 1.16 6.35 24.95
C GLY A 19 1.43 7.07 26.28
N GLY A 20 2.35 6.55 27.09
CA GLY A 20 2.83 7.20 28.32
C GLY A 20 3.79 8.36 28.05
N PRO A 21 4.18 9.12 29.11
CA PRO A 21 5.15 10.19 28.98
C PRO A 21 6.54 9.64 28.64
N GLU A 22 7.36 10.48 27.98
CA GLU A 22 8.77 10.17 27.74
C GLU A 22 9.56 9.94 29.03
N ILE A 23 10.53 9.03 28.98
CA ILE A 23 11.38 8.68 30.11
C ILE A 23 12.84 8.92 29.74
N LEU A 24 13.56 9.76 30.50
CA LEU A 24 15.00 9.90 30.34
C LEU A 24 15.70 8.77 31.12
N SER A 25 16.30 7.80 30.40
CA SER A 25 16.84 6.60 31.01
C SER A 25 17.83 5.87 30.11
N ASP A 26 18.48 4.83 30.69
CA ASP A 26 19.31 3.88 29.96
C ASP A 26 18.51 2.62 29.59
N ILE A 27 18.94 1.93 28.54
CA ILE A 27 18.42 0.62 28.14
C ILE A 27 19.57 -0.38 28.06
N LEU A 28 19.45 -1.51 28.77
CA LEU A 28 20.37 -2.63 28.68
C LEU A 28 19.77 -3.74 27.80
N ILE A 29 20.57 -4.24 26.88
CA ILE A 29 20.17 -5.30 25.94
C ILE A 29 21.13 -6.48 26.13
N LYS A 30 20.54 -7.66 26.31
CA LYS A 30 21.25 -8.94 26.46
C LYS A 30 20.50 -10.01 25.64
N ASP A 31 21.25 -10.84 24.93
CA ASP A 31 20.71 -11.91 24.07
C ASP A 31 19.60 -11.43 23.14
N GLY A 32 19.80 -10.24 22.54
CA GLY A 32 18.84 -9.61 21.62
C GLY A 32 17.55 -9.07 22.27
N LYS A 33 17.46 -9.05 23.61
CA LYS A 33 16.26 -8.60 24.35
C LYS A 33 16.57 -7.46 25.28
N ILE A 34 15.58 -6.57 25.50
CA ILE A 34 15.65 -5.55 26.54
C ILE A 34 15.62 -6.24 27.91
N GLU A 35 16.75 -6.21 28.60
CA GLU A 35 16.88 -6.78 29.95
C GLU A 35 16.41 -5.78 31.00
N LYS A 36 16.76 -4.50 30.82
CA LYS A 36 16.43 -3.46 31.81
C LYS A 36 16.29 -2.09 31.16
N ILE A 37 15.28 -1.34 31.61
CA ILE A 37 15.15 0.10 31.41
C ILE A 37 15.27 0.78 32.78
N GLY A 38 16.16 1.75 32.91
CA GLY A 38 16.39 2.44 34.19
C GLY A 38 17.83 2.94 34.34
N LYS A 39 18.19 3.37 35.55
CA LYS A 39 19.60 3.69 35.85
C LYS A 39 20.44 2.41 35.86
N ILE A 40 21.47 2.38 35.03
CA ILE A 40 22.37 1.25 34.88
C ILE A 40 23.78 1.70 35.29
N SER A 41 24.44 0.85 36.10
CA SER A 41 25.80 1.15 36.56
C SER A 41 26.76 1.42 35.41
N SER A 42 27.67 2.37 35.60
CA SER A 42 28.76 2.63 34.65
C SER A 42 29.82 1.50 34.62
N SER A 43 29.80 0.63 35.66
CA SER A 43 30.73 -0.50 35.76
C SER A 43 30.23 -1.77 35.10
N ILE A 44 29.04 -1.75 34.44
CA ILE A 44 28.53 -2.92 33.73
C ILE A 44 29.42 -3.26 32.53
N ASN A 45 29.69 -4.55 32.35
CA ASN A 45 30.47 -5.01 31.20
C ASN A 45 29.57 -5.24 29.97
N VAL A 46 29.78 -4.48 28.92
CA VAL A 46 28.98 -4.53 27.70
C VAL A 46 29.88 -4.60 26.44
N LYS A 47 29.42 -5.28 25.40
CA LYS A 47 30.14 -5.36 24.10
C LYS A 47 30.13 -4.02 23.39
N ARG A 48 29.05 -3.24 23.52
CA ARG A 48 28.83 -1.96 22.82
C ARG A 48 28.07 -0.98 23.70
N GLU A 49 28.45 0.28 23.64
CA GLU A 49 27.72 1.39 24.29
C GLU A 49 27.36 2.46 23.23
N ILE A 50 26.14 3.00 23.31
CA ILE A 50 25.65 4.12 22.52
C ILE A 50 25.24 5.24 23.49
N ASP A 51 25.82 6.42 23.37
CA ASP A 51 25.32 7.61 24.05
C ASP A 51 24.21 8.26 23.22
N ALA A 52 22.98 8.20 23.72
CA ALA A 52 21.79 8.78 23.11
C ALA A 52 21.40 10.13 23.74
N ASN A 53 22.34 10.82 24.38
CA ASN A 53 22.08 12.13 24.96
C ASN A 53 21.59 13.12 23.87
N GLY A 54 20.42 13.71 24.10
CA GLY A 54 19.76 14.59 23.13
C GLY A 54 18.97 13.89 22.02
N PHE A 55 18.97 12.53 21.98
CA PHE A 55 18.22 11.75 21.01
C PHE A 55 17.01 11.08 21.64
N ILE A 56 16.00 10.82 20.79
CA ILE A 56 14.86 9.98 21.11
C ILE A 56 15.23 8.53 20.83
N VAL A 57 14.81 7.63 21.74
CA VAL A 57 14.93 6.17 21.56
C VAL A 57 13.53 5.58 21.54
N THR A 58 13.19 4.91 20.46
CA THR A 58 11.88 4.29 20.26
C THR A 58 12.05 2.81 19.89
N PRO A 59 11.01 1.97 20.03
CA PRO A 59 10.93 0.72 19.28
C PRO A 59 11.09 0.98 17.77
N GLY A 60 11.56 -0.02 17.03
CA GLY A 60 11.58 0.06 15.59
C GLY A 60 10.16 0.23 15.03
N PHE A 61 10.04 0.89 13.87
CA PHE A 61 8.74 1.08 13.24
C PHE A 61 8.23 -0.23 12.62
N VAL A 62 6.92 -0.45 12.72
CA VAL A 62 6.22 -1.54 12.03
C VAL A 62 5.48 -0.94 10.84
N ASP A 63 5.92 -1.26 9.63
CA ASP A 63 5.19 -0.89 8.41
C ASP A 63 4.17 -1.97 8.09
N ILE A 64 2.91 -1.67 8.38
CA ILE A 64 1.80 -2.61 8.25
C ILE A 64 1.26 -2.74 6.81
N HIS A 65 1.78 -1.95 5.88
CA HIS A 65 1.27 -1.93 4.51
C HIS A 65 2.40 -1.71 3.50
N THR A 66 2.96 -2.79 3.00
CA THR A 66 4.00 -2.79 1.96
C THR A 66 3.65 -3.77 0.83
N HIS A 67 4.35 -3.63 -0.30
CA HIS A 67 4.27 -4.54 -1.44
C HIS A 67 5.65 -5.14 -1.76
N TYR A 68 6.34 -5.59 -0.72
CA TYR A 68 7.62 -6.30 -0.84
C TYR A 68 7.48 -7.76 -1.28
N ASP A 69 6.29 -8.21 -1.65
CA ASP A 69 5.96 -9.61 -2.00
C ASP A 69 6.93 -10.25 -3.01
N GLY A 70 7.32 -9.50 -4.03
CA GLY A 70 8.35 -9.90 -4.98
C GLY A 70 9.74 -9.64 -4.45
N GLN A 71 10.00 -8.40 -4.04
CA GLN A 71 11.34 -7.95 -3.61
C GLN A 71 11.91 -8.81 -2.48
N ALA A 72 11.09 -9.27 -1.54
CA ALA A 72 11.52 -10.15 -0.46
C ALA A 72 12.11 -11.49 -0.97
N THR A 73 11.80 -11.90 -2.20
CA THR A 73 12.36 -13.13 -2.76
C THR A 73 13.80 -12.97 -3.28
N TRP A 74 14.28 -11.75 -3.54
CA TRP A 74 15.64 -11.48 -4.04
C TRP A 74 16.44 -10.47 -3.21
N ASP A 75 15.80 -9.58 -2.41
CA ASP A 75 16.47 -8.59 -1.58
C ASP A 75 16.29 -8.89 -0.10
N ASN A 76 17.39 -8.99 0.64
CA ASN A 76 17.39 -9.27 2.07
C ASN A 76 17.31 -8.01 2.93
N PHE A 77 17.52 -6.82 2.33
CA PHE A 77 17.55 -5.55 3.05
C PHE A 77 16.21 -4.81 3.03
N LEU A 78 15.33 -5.15 2.10
CA LEU A 78 14.02 -4.51 1.91
C LEU A 78 14.13 -2.97 1.91
N SER A 79 15.08 -2.49 1.12
CA SER A 79 15.30 -1.06 0.94
C SER A 79 14.14 -0.43 0.14
N PRO A 80 13.73 0.81 0.47
CA PRO A 80 14.36 1.74 1.41
C PRO A 80 13.76 1.73 2.84
N SER A 81 12.78 0.89 3.17
CA SER A 81 12.11 0.93 4.48
C SER A 81 13.07 0.73 5.66
N SER A 82 14.04 -0.18 5.52
CA SER A 82 15.09 -0.41 6.54
C SER A 82 15.91 0.85 6.85
N TRP A 83 16.16 1.70 5.85
CA TRP A 83 16.90 2.95 6.03
C TRP A 83 16.16 3.99 6.85
N HIS A 84 14.84 3.84 6.97
CA HIS A 84 13.96 4.77 7.69
C HIS A 84 13.55 4.26 9.09
N GLY A 85 14.24 3.22 9.59
CA GLY A 85 14.00 2.68 10.93
C GLY A 85 12.84 1.70 11.02
N VAL A 86 12.34 1.19 9.90
CA VAL A 86 11.41 0.06 9.88
C VAL A 86 12.16 -1.20 10.27
N THR A 87 11.65 -1.91 11.25
CA THR A 87 12.20 -3.18 11.75
C THR A 87 11.25 -4.36 11.55
N THR A 88 10.03 -4.09 11.12
CA THR A 88 9.04 -5.11 10.73
C THR A 88 8.21 -4.59 9.56
N ALA A 89 8.14 -5.35 8.46
CA ALA A 89 7.32 -5.01 7.29
C ALA A 89 6.30 -6.10 7.00
N LEU A 90 5.06 -5.68 6.68
CA LEU A 90 3.97 -6.60 6.34
C LEU A 90 3.62 -6.45 4.86
N MET A 91 3.58 -7.58 4.13
CA MET A 91 3.29 -7.67 2.70
C MET A 91 2.04 -8.50 2.40
N GLY A 92 1.65 -8.62 1.14
CA GLY A 92 0.40 -9.27 0.71
C GLY A 92 -0.81 -8.35 0.85
N ASN A 93 -0.59 -7.04 0.90
CA ASN A 93 -1.65 -6.05 1.05
C ASN A 93 -2.49 -5.90 -0.24
N CYS A 94 -3.58 -5.17 -0.15
CA CYS A 94 -4.44 -4.83 -1.30
C CYS A 94 -4.99 -6.04 -2.09
N GLY A 95 -4.91 -7.26 -1.55
CA GLY A 95 -5.33 -8.47 -2.24
C GLY A 95 -4.44 -8.85 -3.44
N VAL A 96 -3.22 -8.31 -3.53
CA VAL A 96 -2.22 -8.63 -4.56
C VAL A 96 -0.97 -9.24 -3.95
N GLY A 97 -0.30 -10.12 -4.70
CA GLY A 97 0.88 -10.85 -4.27
C GLY A 97 1.17 -12.02 -5.21
N PHE A 98 2.19 -12.83 -4.89
CA PHE A 98 2.73 -13.86 -5.78
C PHE A 98 2.45 -15.30 -5.32
N ALA A 99 1.62 -15.50 -4.30
CA ALA A 99 1.21 -16.82 -3.81
C ALA A 99 -0.24 -16.82 -3.27
N PRO A 100 -0.98 -17.92 -3.42
CA PRO A 100 -0.59 -19.14 -4.16
C PRO A 100 -0.61 -18.92 -5.67
N VAL A 101 0.08 -19.79 -6.44
CA VAL A 101 0.19 -19.64 -7.89
C VAL A 101 0.38 -20.97 -8.59
N HIS A 102 -0.18 -21.11 -9.79
CA HIS A 102 0.15 -22.19 -10.73
C HIS A 102 1.17 -21.70 -11.76
N ASP A 103 2.02 -22.58 -12.27
CA ASP A 103 3.08 -22.22 -13.22
C ASP A 103 2.60 -21.41 -14.45
N HIS A 104 1.37 -21.66 -14.89
CA HIS A 104 0.78 -20.97 -16.04
C HIS A 104 0.16 -19.60 -15.72
N ASP A 105 0.16 -19.17 -14.45
CA ASP A 105 -0.43 -17.90 -14.00
C ASP A 105 0.61 -16.86 -13.57
N HIS A 106 1.92 -17.13 -13.71
CA HIS A 106 2.99 -16.22 -13.36
C HIS A 106 2.82 -14.84 -14.00
N ASP A 107 2.65 -14.79 -15.33
CA ASP A 107 2.47 -13.53 -16.08
C ASP A 107 1.23 -12.75 -15.63
N ARG A 108 0.19 -13.44 -15.15
CA ARG A 108 -1.02 -12.78 -14.63
C ARG A 108 -0.77 -12.07 -13.32
N LEU A 109 -0.02 -12.71 -12.40
CA LEU A 109 0.33 -12.09 -11.13
C LEU A 109 1.33 -10.95 -11.33
N ILE A 110 2.26 -11.06 -12.27
CA ILE A 110 3.16 -9.96 -12.66
C ILE A 110 2.33 -8.77 -13.18
N SER A 111 1.45 -9.00 -14.16
CA SER A 111 0.58 -7.95 -14.73
C SER A 111 -0.34 -7.33 -13.67
N LEU A 112 -0.77 -8.10 -12.69
CA LEU A 112 -1.59 -7.60 -11.57
C LEU A 112 -0.76 -6.68 -10.67
N MET A 113 0.43 -7.09 -10.26
CA MET A 113 1.31 -6.29 -9.39
C MET A 113 1.80 -5.03 -10.10
N GLU A 114 2.20 -5.13 -11.37
CA GLU A 114 2.61 -3.98 -12.18
C GLU A 114 1.49 -2.94 -12.26
N GLY A 115 0.28 -3.38 -12.54
CA GLY A 115 -0.84 -2.45 -12.72
C GLY A 115 -1.39 -1.83 -11.43
N VAL A 116 -1.20 -2.50 -10.28
CA VAL A 116 -1.67 -2.00 -8.97
C VAL A 116 -0.60 -1.14 -8.29
N GLU A 117 0.68 -1.55 -8.38
CA GLU A 117 1.77 -0.98 -7.58
C GLU A 117 2.85 -0.27 -8.43
N ASP A 118 2.67 -0.19 -9.74
CA ASP A 118 3.63 0.44 -10.68
C ASP A 118 5.04 -0.18 -10.62
N ILE A 119 5.16 -1.46 -10.19
CA ILE A 119 6.43 -2.17 -10.22
C ILE A 119 6.63 -2.72 -11.64
N PRO A 120 7.68 -2.30 -12.38
CA PRO A 120 7.85 -2.70 -13.77
C PRO A 120 7.93 -4.22 -13.95
N ASP A 121 7.25 -4.73 -14.98
CA ASP A 121 7.15 -6.16 -15.28
C ASP A 121 8.54 -6.81 -15.44
N VAL A 122 9.48 -6.12 -16.08
CA VAL A 122 10.85 -6.59 -16.26
C VAL A 122 11.55 -6.86 -14.93
N VAL A 123 11.30 -6.04 -13.90
CA VAL A 123 11.90 -6.25 -12.56
C VAL A 123 11.32 -7.50 -11.91
N LEU A 124 10.03 -7.70 -12.03
CA LEU A 124 9.34 -8.87 -11.49
C LEU A 124 9.72 -10.15 -12.24
N THR A 125 9.75 -10.10 -13.57
CA THR A 125 10.10 -11.25 -14.43
C THR A 125 11.53 -11.73 -14.18
N GLU A 126 12.48 -10.81 -14.02
CA GLU A 126 13.89 -11.16 -13.76
C GLU A 126 14.16 -11.51 -12.28
N GLY A 127 13.37 -10.95 -11.36
CA GLY A 127 13.60 -11.10 -9.92
C GLY A 127 12.94 -12.34 -9.30
N LEU A 128 11.81 -12.81 -9.84
CA LEU A 128 11.03 -13.90 -9.25
C LEU A 128 11.52 -15.27 -9.72
N GLU A 129 11.98 -16.10 -8.79
CA GLU A 129 12.47 -17.46 -9.09
C GLU A 129 11.34 -18.52 -9.14
N TRP A 130 10.14 -18.20 -8.67
CA TRP A 130 8.95 -19.06 -8.68
C TRP A 130 9.17 -20.49 -8.13
N ASN A 131 9.90 -20.61 -7.04
CA ASN A 131 10.17 -21.90 -6.39
C ASN A 131 9.11 -22.25 -5.33
N TRP A 132 7.87 -21.82 -5.54
CA TRP A 132 6.69 -22.10 -4.71
C TRP A 132 5.43 -22.23 -5.58
N ASN A 133 4.44 -22.96 -5.07
CA ASN A 133 3.09 -23.06 -5.66
C ASN A 133 2.02 -22.71 -4.62
N SER A 134 2.11 -23.26 -3.41
CA SER A 134 1.22 -22.92 -2.32
C SER A 134 1.69 -21.68 -1.58
N PHE A 135 0.79 -21.09 -0.76
CA PHE A 135 1.19 -19.98 0.12
C PHE A 135 2.16 -20.45 1.20
N SER A 136 2.02 -21.68 1.67
CA SER A 136 2.95 -22.28 2.64
C SER A 136 4.35 -22.46 2.07
N ASP A 137 4.48 -22.85 0.78
CA ASP A 137 5.79 -22.92 0.11
C ASP A 137 6.44 -21.53 0.03
N TYR A 138 5.66 -20.50 -0.31
CA TYR A 138 6.15 -19.13 -0.33
C TYR A 138 6.65 -18.67 1.04
N LEU A 139 5.91 -18.94 2.11
CA LEU A 139 6.37 -18.66 3.48
C LEU A 139 7.67 -19.40 3.81
N ASN A 140 7.83 -20.66 3.39
CA ASN A 140 9.04 -21.42 3.58
C ASN A 140 10.24 -20.83 2.81
N VAL A 141 10.02 -20.30 1.60
CA VAL A 141 11.07 -19.58 0.85
C VAL A 141 11.53 -18.36 1.61
N LEU A 142 10.60 -17.58 2.16
CA LEU A 142 10.92 -16.39 2.95
C LEU A 142 11.64 -16.76 4.27
N ASP A 143 11.18 -17.78 4.98
CA ASP A 143 11.75 -18.22 6.27
C ASP A 143 13.21 -18.71 6.12
N ASN A 144 13.55 -19.28 4.98
CA ASN A 144 14.91 -19.73 4.69
C ASN A 144 15.87 -18.59 4.30
N LYS A 145 15.38 -17.35 4.18
CA LYS A 145 16.21 -16.16 3.92
C LYS A 145 16.53 -15.43 5.21
N GLY A 146 17.71 -14.82 5.28
CA GLY A 146 18.04 -13.91 6.37
C GLY A 146 17.70 -12.48 5.98
N PHE A 147 16.86 -11.81 6.73
CA PHE A 147 16.52 -10.40 6.53
C PHE A 147 17.14 -9.54 7.64
N ASP A 148 17.35 -8.27 7.37
CA ASP A 148 17.79 -7.30 8.38
C ASP A 148 16.61 -6.70 9.18
N MET A 149 15.38 -7.08 8.83
CA MET A 149 14.15 -6.76 9.57
C MET A 149 13.22 -7.98 9.62
N ASP A 150 12.28 -7.98 10.54
CA ASP A 150 11.22 -8.97 10.56
C ASP A 150 10.24 -8.75 9.41
N ILE A 151 9.70 -9.82 8.85
CA ILE A 151 8.68 -9.76 7.81
C ILE A 151 7.46 -10.60 8.17
N GLY A 152 6.31 -10.20 7.67
CA GLY A 152 5.07 -10.97 7.73
C GLY A 152 4.31 -10.86 6.42
N ALA A 153 3.67 -11.96 6.01
CA ALA A 153 2.91 -12.01 4.77
C ALA A 153 1.44 -12.33 5.03
N GLN A 154 0.56 -11.73 4.25
CA GLN A 154 -0.88 -11.96 4.24
C GLN A 154 -1.26 -12.66 2.94
N ILE A 155 -2.22 -13.61 3.00
CA ILE A 155 -2.70 -14.28 1.79
C ILE A 155 -3.54 -13.31 0.94
N PRO A 156 -3.18 -13.05 -0.33
CA PRO A 156 -3.86 -12.09 -1.17
C PRO A 156 -5.01 -12.72 -1.95
N HIS A 157 -6.20 -12.14 -1.86
CA HIS A 157 -7.43 -12.65 -2.45
C HIS A 157 -7.37 -12.77 -3.99
N GLY A 158 -6.71 -11.81 -4.66
CA GLY A 158 -6.56 -11.84 -6.11
C GLY A 158 -5.81 -13.08 -6.60
N ALA A 159 -4.67 -13.40 -5.98
CA ALA A 159 -3.90 -14.61 -6.27
C ALA A 159 -4.69 -15.88 -5.89
N LEU A 160 -5.38 -15.86 -4.75
CA LEU A 160 -6.19 -16.99 -4.29
C LEU A 160 -7.34 -17.30 -5.27
N ARG A 161 -8.04 -16.29 -5.79
CA ARG A 161 -9.08 -16.47 -6.80
C ARG A 161 -8.53 -17.03 -8.12
N LEU A 162 -7.37 -16.55 -8.57
CA LEU A 162 -6.70 -17.09 -9.75
C LEU A 162 -6.31 -18.54 -9.54
N TYR A 163 -5.76 -18.87 -8.39
CA TYR A 163 -5.33 -20.23 -8.06
C TYR A 163 -6.49 -21.24 -8.03
N VAL A 164 -7.65 -20.86 -7.45
CA VAL A 164 -8.80 -21.76 -7.30
C VAL A 164 -9.68 -21.79 -8.54
N MET A 165 -9.89 -20.63 -9.18
CA MET A 165 -10.89 -20.47 -10.24
C MET A 165 -10.26 -20.34 -11.65
N GLY A 166 -8.94 -20.14 -11.74
CA GLY A 166 -8.24 -19.93 -13.02
C GLY A 166 -8.79 -18.77 -13.83
N GLN A 167 -9.10 -18.99 -15.11
CA GLN A 167 -9.66 -17.97 -16.01
C GLN A 167 -10.96 -17.36 -15.48
N ARG A 168 -11.82 -18.15 -14.85
CA ARG A 168 -13.06 -17.64 -14.23
C ARG A 168 -12.78 -16.59 -13.15
N GLY A 169 -11.70 -16.78 -12.36
CA GLY A 169 -11.24 -15.80 -11.38
C GLY A 169 -10.72 -14.52 -12.02
N ALA A 170 -9.95 -14.64 -13.11
CA ALA A 170 -9.47 -13.50 -13.89
C ALA A 170 -10.65 -12.70 -14.50
N ASP A 171 -11.67 -13.39 -15.01
CA ASP A 171 -12.87 -12.80 -15.59
C ASP A 171 -13.86 -12.28 -14.54
N ARG A 172 -13.51 -12.40 -13.25
CA ARG A 172 -14.34 -11.97 -12.11
C ARG A 172 -15.71 -12.66 -12.05
N GLU A 173 -15.81 -13.89 -12.56
CA GLU A 173 -17.04 -14.67 -12.41
C GLU A 173 -17.36 -14.89 -10.93
N SER A 174 -18.65 -15.10 -10.64
CA SER A 174 -19.07 -15.47 -9.30
C SER A 174 -18.45 -16.82 -8.89
N ALA A 175 -17.89 -16.88 -7.69
CA ALA A 175 -17.40 -18.15 -7.12
C ALA A 175 -18.56 -19.08 -6.80
N THR A 176 -18.41 -20.37 -7.11
CA THR A 176 -19.34 -21.42 -6.67
C THR A 176 -19.13 -21.72 -5.17
N GLU A 177 -20.03 -22.48 -4.57
CA GLU A 177 -19.89 -22.92 -3.17
C GLU A 177 -18.61 -23.73 -2.96
N ASP A 178 -18.21 -24.56 -3.94
CA ASP A 178 -16.97 -25.34 -3.88
C ASP A 178 -15.72 -24.43 -4.01
N ASP A 179 -15.76 -23.41 -4.88
CA ASP A 179 -14.69 -22.43 -5.00
C ASP A 179 -14.52 -21.67 -3.66
N ILE A 180 -15.62 -21.19 -3.09
CA ILE A 180 -15.62 -20.48 -1.80
C ILE A 180 -15.05 -21.35 -0.69
N LYS A 181 -15.51 -22.59 -0.62
CA LYS A 181 -15.02 -23.56 0.36
C LYS A 181 -13.52 -23.78 0.21
N LYS A 182 -13.04 -23.97 -1.02
CA LYS A 182 -11.61 -24.18 -1.28
C LYS A 182 -10.76 -22.96 -0.93
N MET A 183 -11.21 -21.75 -1.28
CA MET A 183 -10.53 -20.51 -0.90
C MET A 183 -10.48 -20.33 0.62
N ALA A 184 -11.57 -20.65 1.31
CA ALA A 184 -11.65 -20.58 2.77
C ALA A 184 -10.68 -21.57 3.45
N GLU A 185 -10.63 -22.83 3.00
CA GLU A 185 -9.70 -23.85 3.49
C GLU A 185 -8.23 -23.43 3.28
N LEU A 186 -7.87 -22.96 2.08
CA LEU A 186 -6.52 -22.50 1.77
C LEU A 186 -6.12 -21.26 2.58
N SER A 187 -7.07 -20.37 2.86
CA SER A 187 -6.81 -19.19 3.70
C SER A 187 -6.54 -19.59 5.15
N ALA A 188 -7.33 -20.51 5.70
CA ALA A 188 -7.11 -21.02 7.06
C ALA A 188 -5.77 -21.77 7.16
N GLU A 189 -5.46 -22.64 6.18
CA GLU A 189 -4.17 -23.34 6.08
C GLU A 189 -2.99 -22.34 6.05
N ALA A 190 -3.10 -21.28 5.26
CA ALA A 190 -2.07 -20.23 5.22
C ALA A 190 -1.82 -19.61 6.61
N ILE A 191 -2.91 -19.29 7.34
CA ILE A 191 -2.83 -18.74 8.71
C ILE A 191 -2.19 -19.74 9.67
N GLU A 192 -2.55 -21.01 9.61
CA GLU A 192 -1.96 -22.06 10.44
C GLU A 192 -0.46 -22.23 10.18
N ASN A 193 -0.03 -22.01 8.94
CA ASN A 193 1.38 -22.08 8.51
C ASN A 193 2.15 -20.77 8.67
N GLY A 194 1.56 -19.73 9.27
CA GLY A 194 2.29 -18.52 9.65
C GLY A 194 1.90 -17.24 8.90
N ALA A 195 0.94 -17.30 7.97
CA ALA A 195 0.38 -16.07 7.41
C ALA A 195 -0.28 -15.23 8.53
N ILE A 196 -0.09 -13.92 8.48
CA ILE A 196 -0.61 -13.03 9.52
C ILE A 196 -2.04 -12.55 9.24
N GLY A 197 -2.55 -12.76 8.03
CA GLY A 197 -3.89 -12.32 7.66
C GLY A 197 -4.29 -12.65 6.23
N PHE A 198 -5.44 -12.11 5.86
CA PHE A 198 -6.04 -12.19 4.53
C PHE A 198 -6.37 -10.79 4.04
N THR A 199 -6.10 -10.53 2.76
CA THR A 199 -6.33 -9.21 2.17
C THR A 199 -7.15 -9.25 0.91
N THR A 200 -7.97 -8.21 0.69
CA THR A 200 -8.81 -8.11 -0.51
C THR A 200 -8.93 -6.67 -1.01
N SER A 201 -9.23 -6.53 -2.29
CA SER A 201 -9.43 -5.24 -2.96
C SER A 201 -10.78 -5.14 -3.65
N ARG A 202 -11.46 -4.03 -3.42
CA ARG A 202 -12.75 -3.65 -4.02
C ARG A 202 -12.72 -2.19 -4.51
N THR A 203 -11.57 -1.75 -5.06
CA THR A 203 -11.41 -0.40 -5.62
C THR A 203 -11.25 -0.42 -7.12
N VAL A 204 -11.87 0.53 -7.82
CA VAL A 204 -11.73 0.74 -9.28
C VAL A 204 -10.32 1.21 -9.69
N PHE A 205 -9.50 1.62 -8.72
CA PHE A 205 -8.14 2.07 -8.96
C PHE A 205 -7.17 0.89 -9.14
N HIS A 206 -7.46 -0.27 -8.56
CA HIS A 206 -6.64 -1.45 -8.73
C HIS A 206 -6.99 -2.18 -10.03
N LYS A 207 -6.04 -2.19 -10.94
CA LYS A 207 -6.17 -2.80 -12.26
C LYS A 207 -4.87 -3.50 -12.63
N THR A 208 -4.97 -4.48 -13.52
CA THR A 208 -3.79 -5.05 -14.17
C THR A 208 -3.12 -4.01 -15.08
N SER A 209 -1.89 -4.24 -15.50
CA SER A 209 -1.20 -3.38 -16.49
C SER A 209 -1.94 -3.30 -17.84
N LYS A 210 -2.87 -4.22 -18.08
CA LYS A 210 -3.77 -4.22 -19.26
C LYS A 210 -5.06 -3.43 -19.02
N GLY A 211 -5.24 -2.82 -17.84
CA GLY A 211 -6.41 -2.01 -17.49
C GLY A 211 -7.63 -2.80 -17.00
N GLU A 212 -7.53 -4.11 -16.80
CA GLU A 212 -8.59 -4.96 -16.25
C GLU A 212 -8.67 -4.81 -14.73
N LEU A 213 -9.88 -4.81 -14.16
CA LEU A 213 -10.06 -4.79 -12.71
C LEU A 213 -9.49 -6.07 -12.07
N VAL A 214 -9.01 -5.94 -10.84
CA VAL A 214 -8.45 -7.08 -10.08
C VAL A 214 -9.46 -8.20 -9.88
N PRO A 215 -9.02 -9.47 -9.78
CA PRO A 215 -9.91 -10.65 -9.67
C PRO A 215 -10.90 -10.58 -8.51
N SER A 216 -10.54 -9.91 -7.42
CA SER A 216 -11.36 -9.79 -6.19
C SER A 216 -12.40 -8.67 -6.23
N PHE A 217 -12.39 -7.79 -7.24
CA PHE A 217 -13.21 -6.57 -7.27
C PHE A 217 -14.70 -6.84 -7.07
N ASP A 218 -15.27 -7.80 -7.82
CA ASP A 218 -16.69 -8.16 -7.79
C ASP A 218 -17.00 -9.35 -6.84
N ALA A 219 -16.04 -9.77 -5.99
CA ALA A 219 -16.23 -10.88 -5.09
C ALA A 219 -17.48 -10.67 -4.20
N ALA A 220 -18.34 -11.67 -4.15
CA ALA A 220 -19.59 -11.60 -3.40
C ALA A 220 -19.33 -11.49 -1.88
N GLY A 221 -20.20 -10.77 -1.17
CA GLY A 221 -20.07 -10.63 0.28
C GLY A 221 -20.05 -11.97 1.01
N ASN A 222 -20.81 -12.98 0.53
CA ASN A 222 -20.79 -14.32 1.11
C ASN A 222 -19.43 -15.01 0.98
N GLU A 223 -18.72 -14.83 -0.13
CA GLU A 223 -17.36 -15.34 -0.33
C GLU A 223 -16.41 -14.83 0.76
N LEU A 224 -16.39 -13.51 0.97
CA LEU A 224 -15.55 -12.88 1.98
C LEU A 224 -15.92 -13.30 3.41
N ILE A 225 -17.22 -13.42 3.70
CA ILE A 225 -17.71 -13.86 5.02
C ILE A 225 -17.29 -15.31 5.29
N GLN A 226 -17.41 -16.23 4.33
CA GLN A 226 -17.03 -17.62 4.52
C GLN A 226 -15.51 -17.78 4.69
N ILE A 227 -14.70 -17.07 3.91
CA ILE A 227 -13.25 -17.02 4.09
C ILE A 227 -12.90 -16.50 5.49
N ALA A 228 -13.46 -15.38 5.90
CA ALA A 228 -13.24 -14.81 7.22
C ALA A 228 -13.60 -15.78 8.34
N LYS A 229 -14.75 -16.43 8.23
CA LYS A 229 -15.22 -17.40 9.21
C LYS A 229 -14.32 -18.64 9.35
N GLU A 230 -13.76 -19.13 8.25
CA GLU A 230 -12.84 -20.26 8.29
C GLU A 230 -11.51 -19.84 8.94
N ILE A 231 -10.98 -18.66 8.58
CA ILE A 231 -9.82 -18.07 9.26
C ILE A 231 -10.07 -17.93 10.76
N GLY A 232 -11.26 -17.46 11.17
CA GLY A 232 -11.62 -17.29 12.58
C GLY A 232 -11.51 -18.57 13.41
N LYS A 233 -11.72 -19.75 12.82
CA LYS A 233 -11.57 -21.04 13.52
C LYS A 233 -10.12 -21.30 13.96
N THR A 234 -9.14 -20.71 13.31
CA THR A 234 -7.72 -20.82 13.71
C THR A 234 -7.40 -20.03 14.98
N GLY A 235 -8.28 -19.14 15.41
CA GLY A 235 -8.05 -18.21 16.53
C GLY A 235 -6.98 -17.15 16.27
N LYS A 236 -6.57 -16.97 15.01
CA LYS A 236 -5.50 -16.06 14.57
C LYS A 236 -5.94 -15.31 13.31
N GLY A 237 -5.09 -14.39 12.87
CA GLY A 237 -5.25 -13.68 11.60
C GLY A 237 -5.91 -12.31 11.73
N VAL A 238 -5.59 -11.45 10.77
CA VAL A 238 -6.17 -10.11 10.58
C VAL A 238 -6.78 -10.07 9.19
N LEU A 239 -7.93 -9.44 9.04
CA LEU A 239 -8.54 -9.17 7.75
C LEU A 239 -8.15 -7.75 7.30
N GLN A 240 -7.85 -7.57 6.02
CA GLN A 240 -7.53 -6.26 5.47
C GLN A 240 -8.32 -6.03 4.18
N LEU A 241 -8.85 -4.82 4.02
CA LEU A 241 -9.63 -4.45 2.85
C LEU A 241 -9.29 -3.04 2.38
N VAL A 242 -9.15 -2.89 1.07
CA VAL A 242 -9.24 -1.60 0.39
C VAL A 242 -10.52 -1.58 -0.43
N SER A 243 -11.32 -0.51 -0.30
CA SER A 243 -12.59 -0.36 -1.02
C SER A 243 -12.92 1.10 -1.31
N ASP A 244 -13.63 1.33 -2.41
CA ASP A 244 -14.30 2.60 -2.72
C ASP A 244 -15.67 2.71 -2.05
N PHE A 245 -16.12 1.68 -1.34
CA PHE A 245 -17.43 1.60 -0.70
C PHE A 245 -18.60 1.88 -1.66
N LEU A 246 -18.50 1.43 -2.91
CA LEU A 246 -19.54 1.62 -3.92
C LEU A 246 -20.84 0.92 -3.56
N GLY A 247 -20.76 -0.21 -2.85
CA GLY A 247 -21.90 -0.93 -2.26
C GLY A 247 -22.58 -0.20 -1.09
N GLY A 248 -21.95 0.85 -0.58
CA GLY A 248 -22.51 1.69 0.49
C GLY A 248 -22.79 0.93 1.76
N TYR A 249 -23.99 1.12 2.31
CA TYR A 249 -24.38 0.54 3.60
C TYR A 249 -24.33 -0.99 3.66
N ASP A 250 -24.58 -1.66 2.55
CA ASP A 250 -24.49 -3.14 2.49
C ASP A 250 -23.05 -3.63 2.60
N GLU A 251 -22.08 -2.84 2.15
CA GLU A 251 -20.66 -3.15 2.30
C GLU A 251 -20.20 -3.00 3.76
N PHE A 252 -20.65 -1.97 4.46
CA PHE A 252 -20.41 -1.84 5.90
C PHE A 252 -20.97 -3.03 6.68
N LYS A 253 -22.20 -3.45 6.38
CA LYS A 253 -22.80 -4.65 7.00
C LYS A 253 -22.04 -5.92 6.70
N MET A 254 -21.53 -6.05 5.49
CA MET A 254 -20.68 -7.18 5.12
C MET A 254 -19.42 -7.23 5.99
N LEU A 255 -18.72 -6.10 6.17
CA LEU A 255 -17.53 -6.01 7.00
C LEU A 255 -17.83 -6.32 8.48
N GLU A 256 -18.92 -5.77 9.02
CA GLU A 256 -19.38 -6.08 10.38
C GLU A 256 -19.62 -7.59 10.54
N LYS A 257 -20.29 -8.20 9.57
CA LYS A 257 -20.59 -9.65 9.60
C LYS A 257 -19.32 -10.50 9.48
N MET A 258 -18.34 -10.07 8.67
CA MET A 258 -17.03 -10.73 8.62
C MET A 258 -16.37 -10.78 10.02
N VAL A 259 -16.38 -9.65 10.73
CA VAL A 259 -15.82 -9.54 12.08
C VAL A 259 -16.62 -10.35 13.11
N GLU A 260 -17.94 -10.24 13.09
CA GLU A 260 -18.85 -10.93 14.02
C GLU A 260 -18.76 -12.45 13.90
N GLU A 261 -18.71 -13.00 12.66
CA GLU A 261 -18.68 -14.43 12.43
C GLU A 261 -17.27 -15.05 12.56
N SER A 262 -16.21 -14.26 12.35
CA SER A 262 -14.83 -14.74 12.47
C SER A 262 -14.20 -14.47 13.84
N GLY A 263 -14.58 -13.41 14.51
CA GLY A 263 -13.86 -12.86 15.66
C GLY A 263 -12.51 -12.21 15.31
N CYS A 264 -12.13 -12.20 14.01
CA CYS A 264 -10.88 -11.59 13.57
C CYS A 264 -10.99 -10.06 13.53
N PRO A 265 -9.94 -9.32 13.90
CA PRO A 265 -9.90 -7.89 13.63
C PRO A 265 -9.82 -7.62 12.14
N ILE A 266 -10.44 -6.52 11.70
CA ILE A 266 -10.34 -6.03 10.34
C ILE A 266 -9.73 -4.64 10.29
N SER A 267 -8.83 -4.42 9.34
CA SER A 267 -8.33 -3.09 9.03
C SER A 267 -8.76 -2.68 7.62
N ILE A 268 -9.17 -1.43 7.46
CA ILE A 268 -9.58 -0.86 6.19
C ILE A 268 -8.68 0.32 5.81
N THR A 269 -8.37 0.43 4.55
CA THR A 269 -7.62 1.60 4.04
C THR A 269 -8.50 2.84 4.17
N LEU A 270 -8.00 3.85 4.87
CA LEU A 270 -8.64 5.14 5.05
C LEU A 270 -7.79 6.22 4.39
N ALA A 271 -8.29 6.77 3.29
CA ALA A 271 -7.65 7.87 2.57
C ALA A 271 -8.64 9.02 2.38
N GLN A 272 -8.12 10.25 2.46
CA GLN A 272 -8.87 11.44 2.06
C GLN A 272 -8.78 11.54 0.54
N THR A 273 -9.86 11.19 -0.14
CA THR A 273 -9.99 11.24 -1.60
C THR A 273 -11.16 12.12 -2.00
N ASP A 274 -11.01 12.88 -3.09
CA ASP A 274 -12.11 13.68 -3.62
C ASP A 274 -12.99 12.86 -4.56
N GLY A 275 -14.30 13.09 -4.48
CA GLY A 275 -15.27 12.54 -5.43
C GLY A 275 -15.75 11.12 -5.15
N THR A 276 -15.47 10.56 -3.99
CA THR A 276 -16.07 9.33 -3.49
C THR A 276 -17.46 9.61 -2.87
N LYS A 277 -18.31 8.59 -2.82
CA LYS A 277 -19.64 8.68 -2.22
C LYS A 277 -19.60 8.96 -0.72
N TYR A 278 -18.60 8.39 -0.05
CA TYR A 278 -18.32 8.61 1.37
C TYR A 278 -16.97 9.30 1.49
N ASP A 279 -16.91 10.38 2.26
CA ASP A 279 -15.62 10.98 2.58
C ASP A 279 -14.92 10.21 3.72
N TYR A 280 -13.69 10.55 4.01
CA TYR A 280 -12.94 9.87 5.07
C TYR A 280 -13.58 10.06 6.46
N LYS A 281 -14.34 11.12 6.68
CA LYS A 281 -15.03 11.39 7.97
C LYS A 281 -16.21 10.47 8.16
N ASP A 282 -16.96 10.17 7.09
CA ASP A 282 -18.05 9.20 7.12
C ASP A 282 -17.51 7.82 7.48
N LEU A 283 -16.41 7.41 6.84
CA LEU A 283 -15.76 6.14 7.13
C LEU A 283 -15.20 6.09 8.55
N LEU A 284 -14.57 7.16 9.01
CA LEU A 284 -14.06 7.25 10.37
C LEU A 284 -15.18 7.17 11.40
N GLY A 285 -16.29 7.88 11.16
CA GLY A 285 -17.48 7.81 12.00
C GLY A 285 -18.04 6.40 12.13
N TRP A 286 -18.11 5.65 11.01
CA TRP A 286 -18.54 4.26 11.03
C TRP A 286 -17.55 3.37 11.82
N ILE A 287 -16.23 3.54 11.64
CA ILE A 287 -15.21 2.80 12.39
C ILE A 287 -15.34 3.05 13.89
N GLU A 288 -15.52 4.33 14.30
CA GLU A 288 -15.70 4.70 15.70
C GLU A 288 -16.96 4.06 16.30
N ASP A 289 -18.07 4.04 15.55
CA ASP A 289 -19.31 3.42 16.00
C ASP A 289 -19.20 1.89 16.08
N ALA A 290 -18.53 1.25 15.14
CA ALA A 290 -18.20 -0.17 15.21
C ALA A 290 -17.34 -0.48 16.45
N ALA A 291 -16.32 0.33 16.73
CA ALA A 291 -15.47 0.18 17.90
C ALA A 291 -16.24 0.36 19.23
N LYS A 292 -17.18 1.33 19.31
CA LYS A 292 -18.08 1.50 20.48
C LYS A 292 -18.96 0.26 20.72
N ARG A 293 -19.33 -0.45 19.68
CA ARG A 293 -20.07 -1.73 19.74
C ARG A 293 -19.18 -2.94 20.07
N GLY A 294 -17.87 -2.73 20.23
CA GLY A 294 -16.91 -3.77 20.54
C GLY A 294 -16.40 -4.54 19.34
N LEU A 295 -16.69 -4.11 18.11
CA LEU A 295 -16.15 -4.72 16.89
C LEU A 295 -14.69 -4.24 16.67
N PRO A 296 -13.73 -5.14 16.47
CA PRO A 296 -12.33 -4.78 16.28
C PRO A 296 -12.04 -4.30 14.86
N VAL A 297 -12.66 -3.18 14.47
CA VAL A 297 -12.43 -2.49 13.19
C VAL A 297 -11.40 -1.37 13.38
N ARG A 298 -10.44 -1.26 12.47
CA ARG A 298 -9.37 -0.26 12.49
C ARG A 298 -9.19 0.36 11.12
N ALA A 299 -8.71 1.60 11.09
CA ALA A 299 -8.28 2.29 9.88
C ALA A 299 -6.78 2.10 9.66
N GLN A 300 -6.38 1.91 8.41
CA GLN A 300 -5.01 2.09 7.95
C GLN A 300 -4.91 3.43 7.24
N ALA A 301 -4.17 4.37 7.80
CA ALA A 301 -3.90 5.66 7.19
C ALA A 301 -2.41 5.73 6.82
N CYS A 302 -2.12 6.23 5.61
CA CYS A 302 -0.74 6.46 5.20
C CYS A 302 -0.07 7.48 6.13
N GLY A 303 1.16 7.22 6.54
CA GLY A 303 1.95 8.12 7.41
C GLY A 303 2.42 9.41 6.73
N ARG A 304 2.10 9.58 5.45
CA ARG A 304 2.39 10.78 4.64
C ARG A 304 1.25 11.04 3.66
N PRO A 305 1.14 12.25 3.09
CA PRO A 305 0.20 12.50 2.01
C PRO A 305 0.44 11.55 0.82
N ILE A 306 -0.65 11.00 0.28
CA ILE A 306 -0.60 10.17 -0.93
C ILE A 306 -0.56 11.14 -2.11
N GLY A 307 0.50 11.07 -2.90
CA GLY A 307 0.71 11.89 -4.09
C GLY A 307 0.65 11.05 -5.37
N LEU A 308 0.15 11.66 -6.43
CA LEU A 308 0.23 11.13 -7.78
C LEU A 308 1.24 11.99 -8.56
N MET A 309 2.29 11.37 -9.08
CA MET A 309 3.27 12.08 -9.92
C MET A 309 2.72 12.25 -11.33
N LEU A 310 2.82 13.46 -11.86
CA LEU A 310 2.34 13.85 -13.17
C LEU A 310 3.49 14.43 -14.00
N GLY A 311 3.56 14.04 -15.27
CA GLY A 311 4.60 14.54 -16.18
C GLY A 311 4.43 13.99 -17.60
N LEU A 312 5.09 14.62 -18.56
CA LEU A 312 5.03 14.17 -19.95
C LEU A 312 5.75 12.83 -20.18
N ASN A 313 6.73 12.50 -19.34
CA ASN A 313 7.46 11.23 -19.35
C ASN A 313 6.85 10.18 -18.40
N LEU A 314 5.71 10.46 -17.79
CA LEU A 314 4.99 9.57 -16.89
C LEU A 314 3.68 9.09 -17.54
N THR A 315 3.02 8.14 -16.91
CA THR A 315 1.76 7.54 -17.39
C THR A 315 0.64 8.58 -17.51
N LEU A 316 0.62 9.57 -16.62
CA LEU A 316 -0.42 10.60 -16.57
C LEU A 316 0.16 12.01 -16.49
N ASN A 317 -0.57 12.94 -17.08
CA ASN A 317 -0.34 14.37 -16.90
C ASN A 317 -1.69 15.14 -16.94
N PRO A 318 -1.73 16.44 -16.63
CA PRO A 318 -2.94 17.22 -16.59
C PRO A 318 -3.75 17.25 -17.87
N PHE A 319 -3.13 16.97 -19.03
CA PHE A 319 -3.78 16.96 -20.33
C PHE A 319 -4.16 15.57 -20.85
N SER A 320 -3.93 14.51 -20.08
CA SER A 320 -4.22 13.11 -20.49
C SER A 320 -5.68 12.85 -20.89
N GLY A 321 -6.61 13.74 -20.57
CA GLY A 321 -8.01 13.68 -20.99
C GLY A 321 -8.37 14.61 -22.16
N HIS A 322 -7.42 15.32 -22.76
CA HIS A 322 -7.68 16.26 -23.85
C HIS A 322 -7.53 15.55 -25.20
N PRO A 323 -8.50 15.69 -26.14
CA PRO A 323 -8.47 15.00 -27.42
C PRO A 323 -7.15 15.17 -28.18
N SER A 324 -6.65 16.39 -28.30
CA SER A 324 -5.38 16.65 -29.00
C SER A 324 -4.16 16.02 -28.31
N TYR A 325 -4.16 15.90 -26.97
CA TYR A 325 -3.09 15.19 -26.28
C TYR A 325 -3.15 13.68 -26.53
N ILE A 326 -4.35 13.10 -26.54
CA ILE A 326 -4.56 11.67 -26.81
C ILE A 326 -4.02 11.29 -28.19
N GLU A 327 -4.13 12.19 -29.19
CA GLU A 327 -3.59 11.95 -30.54
C GLU A 327 -2.06 11.77 -30.57
N ILE A 328 -1.34 12.32 -29.61
CA ILE A 328 0.13 12.30 -29.54
C ILE A 328 0.67 11.48 -28.37
N ALA A 329 -0.19 10.95 -27.50
CA ALA A 329 0.20 10.33 -26.22
C ALA A 329 1.21 9.18 -26.39
N ASP A 330 1.08 8.38 -27.46
CA ASP A 330 1.93 7.22 -27.75
C ASP A 330 3.22 7.56 -28.51
N LEU A 331 3.43 8.83 -28.88
CA LEU A 331 4.66 9.26 -29.53
C LEU A 331 5.84 9.32 -28.53
N PRO A 332 7.09 9.16 -29.00
CA PRO A 332 8.28 9.39 -28.19
C PRO A 332 8.24 10.78 -27.50
N LEU A 333 8.81 10.88 -26.29
CA LEU A 333 8.76 12.11 -25.50
C LEU A 333 9.25 13.35 -26.27
N GLU A 334 10.37 13.22 -27.00
CA GLU A 334 10.96 14.32 -27.78
C GLU A 334 10.00 14.82 -28.85
N GLU A 335 9.29 13.91 -29.55
CA GLU A 335 8.31 14.26 -30.55
C GLU A 335 7.09 14.94 -29.94
N ARG A 336 6.58 14.41 -28.81
CA ARG A 336 5.47 15.04 -28.06
C ARG A 336 5.81 16.46 -27.64
N VAL A 337 6.98 16.65 -27.03
CA VAL A 337 7.47 17.98 -26.59
C VAL A 337 7.61 18.92 -27.80
N SER A 338 8.14 18.43 -28.93
CA SER A 338 8.26 19.24 -30.15
C SER A 338 6.90 19.70 -30.68
N ILE A 339 5.91 18.79 -30.70
CA ILE A 339 4.53 19.12 -31.11
C ILE A 339 3.90 20.11 -30.12
N MET A 340 4.05 19.87 -28.82
CA MET A 340 3.50 20.74 -27.78
C MET A 340 4.15 22.14 -27.77
N ARG A 341 5.38 22.30 -28.22
CA ARG A 341 6.01 23.64 -28.40
C ARG A 341 5.46 24.43 -29.59
N ASN A 342 4.62 23.81 -30.44
CA ASN A 342 3.97 24.50 -31.56
C ASN A 342 2.80 25.35 -31.05
N GLU A 343 2.76 26.63 -31.40
CA GLU A 343 1.74 27.60 -30.98
C GLU A 343 0.30 27.23 -31.42
N ASP A 344 0.13 26.65 -32.59
CA ASP A 344 -1.21 26.27 -33.07
C ASP A 344 -1.72 25.04 -32.37
N PHE A 345 -0.83 24.08 -32.05
CA PHE A 345 -1.17 22.91 -31.21
C PHE A 345 -1.53 23.37 -29.79
N ARG A 346 -0.75 24.28 -29.19
CA ARG A 346 -1.05 24.85 -27.86
C ARG A 346 -2.45 25.47 -27.84
N LYS A 347 -2.75 26.35 -28.81
CA LYS A 347 -4.07 26.99 -28.91
C LYS A 347 -5.20 25.97 -29.04
N LYS A 348 -5.01 24.95 -29.89
CA LYS A 348 -5.98 23.86 -30.07
C LYS A 348 -6.24 23.15 -28.77
N LEU A 349 -5.21 22.62 -28.11
CA LEU A 349 -5.31 21.85 -26.88
C LEU A 349 -5.92 22.68 -25.73
N LEU A 350 -5.49 23.94 -25.52
CA LEU A 350 -6.03 24.79 -24.47
C LEU A 350 -7.49 25.24 -24.73
N SER A 351 -7.98 25.15 -25.96
CA SER A 351 -9.39 25.39 -26.30
C SER A 351 -10.29 24.19 -26.00
N GLU A 352 -9.72 23.02 -25.77
CA GLU A 352 -10.46 21.78 -25.52
C GLU A 352 -10.86 21.63 -24.06
N GLN A 353 -11.91 20.84 -23.84
CA GLN A 353 -12.32 20.43 -22.50
C GLN A 353 -11.87 18.98 -22.28
N GLY A 354 -11.01 18.76 -21.31
CA GLY A 354 -10.56 17.43 -20.95
C GLY A 354 -11.72 16.59 -20.41
N SER A 355 -11.80 15.34 -20.87
CA SER A 355 -12.76 14.36 -20.40
C SER A 355 -12.17 12.95 -20.45
N SER A 356 -12.61 12.05 -19.57
CA SER A 356 -12.17 10.66 -19.59
C SER A 356 -13.17 9.76 -18.88
N SER A 357 -13.21 8.47 -19.24
CA SER A 357 -13.84 7.43 -18.44
C SER A 357 -12.95 6.97 -17.29
N ASN A 358 -11.64 7.21 -17.36
CA ASN A 358 -10.66 6.86 -16.33
C ASN A 358 -10.86 7.74 -15.09
N GLY A 359 -11.02 7.10 -13.91
CA GLY A 359 -11.25 7.78 -12.64
C GLY A 359 -10.08 8.68 -12.19
N LEU A 360 -8.83 8.27 -12.43
CA LEU A 360 -7.65 9.07 -12.10
C LEU A 360 -7.57 10.33 -12.95
N VAL A 361 -7.79 10.22 -14.26
CA VAL A 361 -7.81 11.40 -15.15
C VAL A 361 -8.92 12.37 -14.74
N LYS A 362 -10.11 11.86 -14.38
CA LYS A 362 -11.18 12.71 -13.83
C LYS A 362 -10.77 13.43 -12.54
N SER A 363 -10.06 12.71 -11.65
CA SER A 363 -9.58 13.30 -10.39
C SER A 363 -8.55 14.40 -10.66
N ILE A 364 -7.61 14.18 -11.57
CA ILE A 364 -6.63 15.19 -11.98
C ILE A 364 -7.32 16.45 -12.51
N ILE A 365 -8.28 16.30 -13.42
CA ILE A 365 -9.02 17.43 -14.00
C ILE A 365 -9.79 18.21 -12.94
N ARG A 366 -10.42 17.53 -11.98
CA ARG A 366 -11.16 18.18 -10.88
C ARG A 366 -10.24 18.93 -9.92
N ASN A 367 -9.06 18.40 -9.67
CA ASN A 367 -8.12 18.89 -8.67
C ASN A 367 -6.96 19.68 -9.27
N ILE A 368 -7.11 20.19 -10.48
CA ILE A 368 -6.05 20.86 -11.24
C ILE A 368 -5.42 22.05 -10.46
N ASP A 369 -6.20 22.74 -9.66
CA ASP A 369 -5.73 23.83 -8.80
C ASP A 369 -4.78 23.34 -7.69
N ASN A 370 -4.81 22.07 -7.32
CA ASN A 370 -4.05 21.45 -6.22
C ASN A 370 -2.82 20.68 -6.70
N ILE A 371 -2.34 20.95 -7.90
CA ILE A 371 -1.07 20.41 -8.42
C ILE A 371 0.09 21.26 -7.92
N TYR A 372 1.19 20.60 -7.55
CA TYR A 372 2.41 21.21 -7.03
C TYR A 372 3.62 20.79 -7.87
N VAL A 373 4.61 21.66 -8.01
CA VAL A 373 5.88 21.28 -8.66
C VAL A 373 6.71 20.45 -7.69
N LEU A 374 7.13 19.27 -8.12
CA LEU A 374 8.06 18.45 -7.38
C LEU A 374 9.48 18.98 -7.61
N ASN A 375 10.05 19.61 -6.61
CA ASN A 375 11.42 20.15 -6.66
C ASN A 375 12.47 19.05 -6.48
N LYS A 376 13.77 19.38 -6.70
CA LYS A 376 14.89 18.45 -6.45
C LYS A 376 14.90 17.89 -5.02
N ILE A 377 14.44 18.65 -4.04
CA ILE A 377 14.15 18.20 -2.68
C ILE A 377 12.63 18.17 -2.57
N PRO A 378 12.00 16.98 -2.55
CA PRO A 378 10.56 16.86 -2.46
C PRO A 378 10.03 17.46 -1.16
N ASP A 379 8.99 18.27 -1.26
CA ASP A 379 8.19 18.73 -0.12
C ASP A 379 6.85 17.99 -0.16
N TYR A 380 6.62 17.08 0.79
CA TYR A 380 5.41 16.28 0.86
C TYR A 380 4.25 16.96 1.61
N GLU A 381 4.50 18.14 2.20
CA GLU A 381 3.49 18.98 2.86
C GLU A 381 3.54 20.41 2.32
N PRO A 382 3.46 20.62 0.99
CA PRO A 382 3.64 21.94 0.40
C PRO A 382 2.54 22.88 0.84
N HIS A 383 2.92 24.13 1.15
CA HIS A 383 1.96 25.15 1.54
C HIS A 383 0.97 25.44 0.39
N LYS A 384 -0.32 25.52 0.68
CA LYS A 384 -1.38 25.70 -0.33
C LYS A 384 -1.13 26.85 -1.32
N GLU A 385 -0.46 27.91 -0.88
CA GLU A 385 -0.11 29.05 -1.74
C GLU A 385 0.94 28.70 -2.82
N THR A 386 1.64 27.58 -2.71
CA THR A 386 2.63 27.11 -3.68
C THR A 386 2.02 26.22 -4.77
N SER A 387 0.74 25.91 -4.68
CA SER A 387 0.03 25.17 -5.73
C SER A 387 0.04 25.94 -7.06
N LEU A 388 -0.01 25.20 -8.17
CA LEU A 388 -0.05 25.81 -9.51
C LEU A 388 -1.29 26.69 -9.68
N GLY A 389 -2.45 26.28 -9.11
CA GLY A 389 -3.65 27.12 -9.10
C GLY A 389 -3.47 28.43 -8.34
N SER A 390 -2.83 28.41 -7.18
CA SER A 390 -2.54 29.64 -6.43
C SER A 390 -1.55 30.55 -7.17
N LYS A 391 -0.53 29.97 -7.79
CA LYS A 391 0.46 30.72 -8.60
C LYS A 391 -0.16 31.32 -9.85
N ALA A 392 -0.98 30.56 -10.60
CA ALA A 392 -1.68 31.04 -11.78
C ALA A 392 -2.58 32.24 -11.44
N LYS A 393 -3.35 32.17 -10.34
CA LYS A 393 -4.18 33.29 -9.83
C LYS A 393 -3.35 34.52 -9.50
N LYS A 394 -2.21 34.37 -8.81
CA LYS A 394 -1.30 35.49 -8.49
C LYS A 394 -0.72 36.15 -9.76
N LEU A 395 -0.50 35.36 -10.81
CA LEU A 395 0.00 35.84 -12.10
C LEU A 395 -1.09 36.32 -13.07
N ASN A 396 -2.35 36.24 -12.66
CA ASN A 396 -3.53 36.53 -13.49
C ASN A 396 -3.50 35.74 -14.82
N ARG A 397 -3.16 34.44 -14.73
CA ARG A 397 -3.12 33.50 -15.86
C ARG A 397 -4.17 32.42 -15.70
N GLU A 398 -4.67 31.92 -16.84
CA GLU A 398 -5.49 30.69 -16.86
C GLU A 398 -4.65 29.51 -16.40
N ILE A 399 -5.26 28.62 -15.59
CA ILE A 399 -4.54 27.51 -14.93
C ILE A 399 -3.94 26.54 -15.95
N ASN A 400 -4.71 26.15 -16.98
CA ASN A 400 -4.24 25.22 -18.01
C ASN A 400 -3.08 25.81 -18.82
N ASP A 401 -3.14 27.10 -19.14
CA ASP A 401 -2.06 27.80 -19.85
C ASP A 401 -0.78 27.87 -19.00
N TYR A 402 -0.91 28.09 -17.69
CA TYR A 402 0.23 28.10 -16.77
C TYR A 402 0.86 26.71 -16.61
N ILE A 403 0.03 25.66 -16.41
CA ILE A 403 0.49 24.28 -16.29
C ILE A 403 1.18 23.80 -17.58
N TYR A 404 0.69 24.25 -18.74
CA TYR A 404 1.27 23.89 -20.01
C TYR A 404 2.74 24.32 -20.11
N ASP A 405 3.04 25.56 -19.67
CA ASP A 405 4.43 26.05 -19.63
C ASP A 405 5.29 25.23 -18.64
N ILE A 406 4.78 24.98 -17.44
CA ILE A 406 5.49 24.20 -16.40
C ILE A 406 5.85 22.78 -16.89
N LEU A 407 4.96 22.13 -17.65
CA LEU A 407 5.23 20.80 -18.22
C LEU A 407 6.30 20.79 -19.32
N LEU A 408 6.57 21.93 -19.92
CA LEU A 408 7.59 22.11 -20.99
C LEU A 408 8.89 22.74 -20.47
N GLU A 409 8.94 23.14 -19.19
CA GLU A 409 10.18 23.57 -18.52
C GLU A 409 11.08 22.34 -18.30
N GLU A 410 12.41 22.50 -18.52
CA GLU A 410 13.42 21.44 -18.34
C GLU A 410 13.79 21.20 -16.87
#